data_9ce7d1547d252fbf7adacb029ae04574
#
_entry.id   9ce7d1547d252fbf7adacb029ae04574
#
_cell.length_a   1.000
_cell.length_b   1.000
_cell.length_c   1.000
_cell.angle_alpha   90.00
_cell.angle_beta   90.00
_cell.angle_gamma   90.00
#
_symmetry.space_group_name_H-M   'P 1'
#
loop_
_entity.id
_entity.type
_entity.pdbx_description
1 polymer ?
#
loop_
_entity_poly.entity_id
_entity_poly.type
_entity_poly.pdbx_seq_one_letter_code
_entity_poly.pdbx_strand_id
1 'polypeptide(L)'
;MTSPKLPLLVLACALPLAACAATPEALKPYPAASSGYNRHVIELPAQADEAEHKVELIAGKTLEVDCNTQRLGGQWQEKTVEGWSYNYYELGQVGPAMSTLMACPDNSRKQAFVPVGGEPLLVRYNSKLPLVIYAPADVQVRYRIWSAAPDTSPAPQQ
;
A
#
# COMPACT_ATOMS: atom_id res chain seq x y z
N MET A 1 4.01 -47.98 -46.90
CA MET A 1 5.10 -47.48 -46.01
C MET A 1 4.66 -46.14 -45.46
N THR A 2 4.03 -46.14 -44.30
CA THR A 2 3.48 -44.96 -43.63
C THR A 2 4.37 -44.59 -42.46
N SER A 3 5.06 -43.42 -42.52
CA SER A 3 5.88 -42.91 -41.44
C SER A 3 5.02 -42.31 -40.33
N PRO A 4 5.29 -42.58 -39.04
CA PRO A 4 4.60 -41.93 -37.94
C PRO A 4 5.20 -40.52 -37.66
N LYS A 5 4.34 -39.50 -37.65
CA LYS A 5 4.69 -38.15 -37.22
C LYS A 5 4.69 -38.08 -35.68
N LEU A 6 5.85 -37.81 -35.10
CA LEU A 6 6.04 -37.58 -33.65
C LEU A 6 5.52 -36.20 -33.28
N PRO A 7 4.66 -36.03 -32.27
CA PRO A 7 4.24 -34.71 -31.82
C PRO A 7 5.35 -34.06 -30.97
N LEU A 8 5.72 -32.85 -31.33
CA LEU A 8 6.67 -32.00 -30.62
C LEU A 8 5.98 -31.46 -29.34
N LEU A 9 6.38 -31.96 -28.18
CA LEU A 9 5.90 -31.50 -26.88
C LEU A 9 6.61 -30.19 -26.54
N VAL A 10 5.91 -29.03 -26.64
CA VAL A 10 6.43 -27.73 -26.21
C VAL A 10 6.26 -27.63 -24.69
N LEU A 11 7.37 -27.79 -23.99
CA LEU A 11 7.43 -27.60 -22.53
C LEU A 11 7.49 -26.08 -22.24
N ALA A 12 6.35 -25.49 -21.87
CA ALA A 12 6.28 -24.11 -21.42
C ALA A 12 6.89 -24.00 -20.01
N CYS A 13 8.11 -23.47 -19.91
CA CYS A 13 8.73 -23.09 -18.64
C CYS A 13 8.03 -21.85 -18.09
N ALA A 14 7.13 -22.02 -17.13
CA ALA A 14 6.62 -20.95 -16.30
C ALA A 14 7.71 -20.56 -15.29
N LEU A 15 8.35 -19.41 -15.50
CA LEU A 15 9.27 -18.82 -14.53
C LEU A 15 8.45 -18.28 -13.35
N PRO A 16 8.72 -18.71 -12.09
CA PRO A 16 8.08 -18.09 -10.94
C PRO A 16 8.58 -16.64 -10.80
N LEU A 17 7.65 -15.68 -10.74
CA LEU A 17 7.96 -14.34 -10.24
C LEU A 17 8.36 -14.51 -8.77
N ALA A 18 9.65 -14.41 -8.48
CA ALA A 18 10.15 -14.29 -7.12
C ALA A 18 9.68 -12.93 -6.59
N ALA A 19 8.67 -12.93 -5.72
CA ALA A 19 8.36 -11.77 -4.90
C ALA A 19 9.60 -11.50 -4.03
N CYS A 20 10.26 -10.36 -4.23
CA CYS A 20 11.32 -9.90 -3.35
C CYS A 20 10.70 -9.68 -1.96
N ALA A 21 10.96 -10.57 -1.01
CA ALA A 21 10.58 -10.38 0.38
C ALA A 21 11.77 -9.77 1.13
N ALA A 22 11.50 -8.75 1.98
CA ALA A 22 12.53 -8.11 2.80
C ALA A 22 13.32 -9.15 3.57
N THR A 23 14.65 -9.05 3.51
CA THR A 23 15.51 -9.96 4.27
C THR A 23 15.31 -9.72 5.77
N PRO A 24 15.38 -10.76 6.62
CA PRO A 24 15.31 -10.59 8.06
C PRO A 24 16.32 -9.57 8.60
N GLU A 25 17.46 -9.43 7.94
CA GLU A 25 18.51 -8.46 8.29
C GLU A 25 18.05 -7.01 8.09
N ALA A 26 17.39 -6.70 6.99
CA ALA A 26 16.88 -5.36 6.71
C ALA A 26 15.81 -4.91 7.71
N LEU A 27 15.14 -5.85 8.36
CA LEU A 27 14.09 -5.57 9.34
C LEU A 27 14.58 -5.51 10.80
N LYS A 28 15.82 -5.89 11.06
CA LYS A 28 16.39 -5.87 12.44
C LYS A 28 16.31 -4.54 13.17
N PRO A 29 16.53 -3.38 12.51
CA PRO A 29 16.42 -2.09 13.19
C PRO A 29 15.01 -1.75 13.67
N TYR A 30 14.00 -2.28 13.00
CA TYR A 30 12.61 -1.91 13.25
C TYR A 30 12.03 -2.66 14.45
N PRO A 31 11.26 -1.99 15.33
CA PRO A 31 10.67 -2.62 16.50
C PRO A 31 9.71 -3.75 16.11
N ALA A 32 9.47 -4.66 17.03
CA ALA A 32 8.39 -5.63 16.89
C ALA A 32 7.03 -4.92 16.90
N ALA A 33 6.03 -5.49 16.22
CA ALA A 33 4.68 -4.95 16.30
C ALA A 33 4.14 -5.04 17.74
N SER A 34 3.49 -3.97 18.20
CA SER A 34 2.78 -3.95 19.47
C SER A 34 1.61 -4.92 19.47
N SER A 35 1.15 -5.31 20.66
CA SER A 35 -0.04 -6.16 20.79
C SER A 35 -1.25 -5.55 20.08
N GLY A 36 -1.94 -6.34 19.27
CA GLY A 36 -3.07 -5.91 18.45
C GLY A 36 -2.70 -5.20 17.15
N TYR A 37 -1.40 -5.11 16.81
CA TYR A 37 -0.90 -4.53 15.57
C TYR A 37 -0.21 -5.57 14.70
N ASN A 38 -0.30 -5.39 13.39
CA ASN A 38 0.49 -6.12 12.41
C ASN A 38 1.57 -5.20 11.82
N ARG A 39 2.74 -5.76 11.53
CA ARG A 39 3.80 -5.11 10.78
C ARG A 39 3.65 -5.47 9.30
N HIS A 40 3.44 -4.47 8.47
CA HIS A 40 3.42 -4.57 7.01
C HIS A 40 4.76 -4.06 6.47
N VAL A 41 5.28 -4.73 5.46
CA VAL A 41 6.55 -4.37 4.82
C VAL A 41 6.33 -4.28 3.32
N ILE A 42 6.65 -3.13 2.74
CA ILE A 42 6.56 -2.89 1.31
C ILE A 42 7.97 -2.73 0.77
N GLU A 43 8.34 -3.55 -0.18
CA GLU A 43 9.55 -3.40 -0.97
C GLU A 43 9.20 -2.76 -2.30
N LEU A 44 9.85 -1.63 -2.57
CA LEU A 44 9.60 -0.88 -3.77
C LEU A 44 10.58 -1.34 -4.85
N PRO A 45 10.13 -1.52 -6.10
CA PRO A 45 11.03 -1.81 -7.21
C PRO A 45 11.96 -0.61 -7.47
N ALA A 46 13.20 -0.87 -7.88
CA ALA A 46 14.12 0.21 -8.26
C ALA A 46 13.56 0.99 -9.46
N GLN A 47 13.64 2.32 -9.38
CA GLN A 47 13.27 3.25 -10.45
C GLN A 47 14.50 4.02 -10.93
N ALA A 48 14.49 4.45 -12.19
CA ALA A 48 15.60 5.21 -12.78
C ALA A 48 15.78 6.57 -12.08
N ASP A 49 14.68 7.24 -11.74
CA ASP A 49 14.65 8.49 -10.97
C ASP A 49 13.64 8.40 -9.83
N GLU A 50 14.11 7.98 -8.67
CA GLU A 50 13.27 7.83 -7.49
C GLU A 50 12.76 9.18 -6.94
N ALA A 51 13.43 10.29 -7.27
CA ALA A 51 13.03 11.63 -6.84
C ALA A 51 11.70 12.06 -7.48
N GLU A 52 11.42 11.56 -8.67
CA GLU A 52 10.18 11.81 -9.41
C GLU A 52 8.99 10.99 -8.89
N HIS A 53 9.19 10.20 -7.83
CA HIS A 53 8.16 9.31 -7.31
C HIS A 53 7.84 9.56 -5.84
N LYS A 54 6.60 9.29 -5.46
CA LYS A 54 6.11 9.24 -4.09
C LYS A 54 5.30 7.97 -3.89
N VAL A 55 5.22 7.51 -2.65
CA VAL A 55 4.36 6.40 -2.27
C VAL A 55 3.23 6.92 -1.40
N GLU A 56 2.00 6.68 -1.79
CA GLU A 56 0.83 6.93 -0.96
C GLU A 56 0.52 5.67 -0.16
N LEU A 57 0.46 5.81 1.17
CA LEU A 57 -0.01 4.76 2.06
C LEU A 57 -1.52 4.93 2.28
N ILE A 58 -2.24 3.83 2.11
CA ILE A 58 -3.70 3.79 2.20
C ILE A 58 -4.07 2.68 3.18
N ALA A 59 -4.67 3.05 4.31
CA ALA A 59 -5.20 2.09 5.27
C ALA A 59 -6.72 2.06 5.22
N GLY A 60 -7.31 0.92 5.54
CA GLY A 60 -8.76 0.79 5.56
C GLY A 60 -9.23 -0.60 5.94
N LYS A 61 -10.55 -0.78 5.94
CA LYS A 61 -11.22 -2.06 6.22
C LYS A 61 -12.18 -2.41 5.10
N THR A 62 -12.33 -3.69 4.82
CA THR A 62 -13.41 -4.17 3.96
C THR A 62 -14.68 -4.28 4.79
N LEU A 63 -15.68 -3.47 4.47
CA LEU A 63 -16.95 -3.39 5.19
C LEU A 63 -18.12 -3.58 4.22
N GLU A 64 -19.26 -3.96 4.76
CA GLU A 64 -20.51 -3.92 4.03
C GLU A 64 -21.01 -2.47 3.97
N VAL A 65 -21.15 -1.93 2.76
CA VAL A 65 -21.56 -0.55 2.52
C VAL A 65 -22.78 -0.50 1.63
N ASP A 66 -23.55 0.59 1.75
CA ASP A 66 -24.64 0.97 0.87
C ASP A 66 -24.15 1.94 -0.25
N CYS A 67 -25.01 2.77 -0.80
CA CYS A 67 -24.67 3.77 -1.81
C CYS A 67 -23.92 4.98 -1.24
N ASN A 68 -23.83 5.13 0.08
CA ASN A 68 -23.23 6.28 0.73
C ASN A 68 -21.71 6.22 0.70
N THR A 69 -21.07 7.38 0.68
CA THR A 69 -19.60 7.47 0.85
C THR A 69 -19.26 7.27 2.32
N GLN A 70 -18.36 6.33 2.56
CA GLN A 70 -17.90 5.99 3.91
C GLN A 70 -16.40 6.26 4.07
N ARG A 71 -16.00 6.67 5.27
CA ARG A 71 -14.61 6.87 5.70
C ARG A 71 -14.44 6.42 7.14
N LEU A 72 -13.26 5.88 7.46
CA LEU A 72 -12.88 5.55 8.83
C LEU A 72 -12.11 6.71 9.45
N GLY A 73 -12.27 6.94 10.76
CA GLY A 73 -11.38 7.80 11.51
C GLY A 73 -10.03 7.13 11.75
N GLY A 74 -8.94 7.90 11.78
CA GLY A 74 -7.61 7.40 12.10
C GLY A 74 -6.55 8.45 11.77
N GLN A 75 -5.37 8.30 12.36
CA GLN A 75 -4.26 9.23 12.13
C GLN A 75 -2.97 8.46 11.92
N TRP A 76 -2.23 8.86 10.91
CA TRP A 76 -0.89 8.39 10.65
C TRP A 76 0.13 9.13 11.49
N GLN A 77 1.13 8.42 11.96
CA GLN A 77 2.30 8.96 12.64
C GLN A 77 3.55 8.47 11.93
N GLU A 78 4.43 9.39 11.56
CA GLU A 78 5.79 9.06 11.15
C GLU A 78 6.67 8.98 12.38
N LYS A 79 7.42 7.90 12.51
CA LYS A 79 8.34 7.64 13.61
C LYS A 79 9.71 7.27 13.06
N THR A 80 10.75 7.56 13.83
CA THR A 80 12.12 7.22 13.48
C THR A 80 12.63 6.11 14.37
N VAL A 81 13.35 5.16 13.79
CA VAL A 81 14.01 4.09 14.54
C VAL A 81 15.15 4.68 15.33
N GLU A 82 15.15 4.48 16.66
CA GLU A 82 16.18 5.00 17.55
C GLU A 82 17.56 4.45 17.17
N GLY A 83 18.55 5.33 17.10
CA GLY A 83 19.92 5.01 16.69
C GLY A 83 20.13 4.75 15.20
N TRP A 84 19.06 4.84 14.38
CA TRP A 84 19.08 4.68 12.94
C TRP A 84 18.30 5.83 12.32
N SER A 85 18.69 6.34 11.20
CA SER A 85 17.93 7.38 10.48
C SER A 85 16.85 6.77 9.57
N TYR A 86 16.20 5.70 10.01
CA TYR A 86 15.14 5.01 9.25
C TYR A 86 13.77 5.37 9.81
N ASN A 87 12.87 5.76 8.93
CA ASN A 87 11.49 6.05 9.31
C ASN A 87 10.60 4.83 9.15
N TYR A 88 9.57 4.77 9.98
CA TYR A 88 8.47 3.86 9.85
C TYR A 88 7.14 4.59 10.14
N TYR A 89 6.06 4.01 9.76
CA TYR A 89 4.75 4.65 9.84
C TYR A 89 3.83 3.82 10.71
N GLU A 90 3.10 4.48 11.59
CA GLU A 90 2.15 3.82 12.46
C GLU A 90 0.77 4.46 12.29
N LEU A 91 -0.23 3.62 12.00
CA LEU A 91 -1.61 4.05 12.05
C LEU A 91 -2.13 3.89 13.48
N GLY A 92 -2.62 4.98 14.06
CA GLY A 92 -3.29 4.94 15.35
C GLY A 92 -4.57 4.09 15.31
N GLN A 93 -5.29 4.06 16.41
CA GLN A 93 -6.56 3.36 16.46
C GLN A 93 -7.53 3.88 15.40
N VAL A 94 -8.20 2.95 14.73
CA VAL A 94 -9.17 3.23 13.69
C VAL A 94 -10.56 3.25 14.31
N GLY A 95 -11.22 4.43 14.23
CA GLY A 95 -12.57 4.65 14.72
C GLY A 95 -13.64 4.00 13.84
N PRO A 96 -14.92 4.16 14.21
CA PRO A 96 -16.04 3.67 13.42
C PRO A 96 -16.13 4.36 12.05
N ALA A 97 -16.82 3.73 11.12
CA ALA A 97 -17.09 4.33 9.82
C ALA A 97 -18.06 5.51 9.96
N MET A 98 -17.69 6.62 9.36
CA MET A 98 -18.56 7.78 9.14
C MET A 98 -19.13 7.69 7.73
N SER A 99 -20.43 7.99 7.57
CA SER A 99 -21.14 7.85 6.32
C SER A 99 -21.92 9.13 5.99
N THR A 100 -22.08 9.45 4.71
CA THR A 100 -23.12 10.38 4.26
C THR A 100 -24.50 9.73 4.51
N LEU A 101 -25.53 10.55 4.61
CA LEU A 101 -26.89 10.10 4.90
C LEU A 101 -27.83 10.41 3.74
N MET A 102 -27.49 9.93 2.54
CA MET A 102 -28.35 10.06 1.38
C MET A 102 -29.30 8.87 1.30
N ALA A 103 -30.53 9.13 0.83
CA ALA A 103 -31.46 8.04 0.53
C ALA A 103 -30.93 7.24 -0.65
N CYS A 104 -30.69 5.95 -0.45
CA CYS A 104 -30.27 5.05 -1.51
C CYS A 104 -31.48 4.68 -2.40
N PRO A 105 -31.30 4.62 -3.74
CA PRO A 105 -32.37 4.24 -4.66
C PRO A 105 -32.88 2.83 -4.44
N ASP A 106 -32.02 1.98 -3.92
CA ASP A 106 -32.27 0.58 -3.55
C ASP A 106 -31.66 0.30 -2.19
N ASN A 107 -31.97 -0.85 -1.63
CA ASN A 107 -31.37 -1.32 -0.37
C ASN A 107 -30.14 -2.20 -0.63
N SER A 108 -29.50 -2.05 -1.79
CA SER A 108 -28.33 -2.87 -2.12
C SER A 108 -27.18 -2.60 -1.17
N ARG A 109 -26.48 -3.67 -0.82
CA ARG A 109 -25.24 -3.63 -0.03
C ARG A 109 -24.17 -4.42 -0.72
N LYS A 110 -22.92 -3.97 -0.57
CA LYS A 110 -21.76 -4.63 -1.14
C LYS A 110 -20.56 -4.56 -0.20
N GLN A 111 -19.67 -5.53 -0.31
CA GLN A 111 -18.38 -5.45 0.34
C GLN A 111 -17.49 -4.45 -0.41
N ALA A 112 -17.00 -3.45 0.30
CA ALA A 112 -16.10 -2.44 -0.28
C ALA A 112 -14.99 -2.09 0.71
N PHE A 113 -13.84 -1.71 0.17
CA PHE A 113 -12.75 -1.16 0.95
C PHE A 113 -13.09 0.28 1.35
N VAL A 114 -13.22 0.51 2.65
CA VAL A 114 -13.48 1.82 3.25
C VAL A 114 -12.15 2.36 3.79
N PRO A 115 -11.60 3.41 3.17
CA PRO A 115 -10.32 3.95 3.60
C PRO A 115 -10.45 4.80 4.86
N VAL A 116 -9.35 4.91 5.60
CA VAL A 116 -9.17 5.95 6.62
C VAL A 116 -9.19 7.30 5.91
N GLY A 117 -10.00 8.22 6.42
CA GLY A 117 -10.13 9.59 5.91
C GLY A 117 -8.95 10.48 6.36
N GLY A 118 -8.94 11.71 5.86
CA GLY A 118 -7.90 12.70 6.13
C GLY A 118 -7.03 12.96 4.91
N GLU A 119 -5.92 13.69 5.13
CA GLU A 119 -4.96 13.95 4.06
C GLU A 119 -4.20 12.67 3.69
N PRO A 120 -3.93 12.45 2.38
CA PRO A 120 -3.14 11.32 1.92
C PRO A 120 -1.74 11.35 2.53
N LEU A 121 -1.29 10.23 3.10
CA LEU A 121 0.10 10.10 3.54
C LEU A 121 0.98 9.78 2.35
N LEU A 122 1.69 10.80 1.85
CA LEU A 122 2.66 10.68 0.77
C LEU A 122 4.07 10.61 1.35
N VAL A 123 4.74 9.50 1.15
CA VAL A 123 6.10 9.27 1.63
C VAL A 123 7.09 9.27 0.47
N ARG A 124 8.36 9.56 0.77
CA ARG A 124 9.42 9.54 -0.22
C ARG A 124 9.60 8.13 -0.79
N TYR A 125 9.79 8.03 -2.10
CA TYR A 125 10.19 6.79 -2.74
C TYR A 125 11.64 6.46 -2.38
N ASN A 126 11.90 5.22 -1.97
CA ASN A 126 13.25 4.71 -1.73
C ASN A 126 13.23 3.18 -1.85
N SER A 127 13.77 2.65 -2.94
CA SER A 127 13.83 1.20 -3.15
C SER A 127 14.93 0.49 -2.34
N LYS A 128 15.83 1.27 -1.71
CA LYS A 128 16.98 0.70 -0.96
C LYS A 128 16.63 0.31 0.47
N LEU A 129 15.48 0.77 0.98
CA LEU A 129 15.01 0.49 2.32
C LEU A 129 13.57 -0.04 2.28
N PRO A 130 13.25 -1.02 3.13
CA PRO A 130 11.87 -1.46 3.28
C PRO A 130 11.01 -0.32 3.85
N LEU A 131 9.83 -0.13 3.30
CA LEU A 131 8.82 0.76 3.85
C LEU A 131 8.02 -0.03 4.90
N VAL A 132 8.23 0.30 6.17
CA VAL A 132 7.66 -0.45 7.30
C VAL A 132 6.48 0.31 7.90
N ILE A 133 5.36 -0.40 8.02
CA ILE A 133 4.09 0.16 8.49
C ILE A 133 3.54 -0.72 9.61
N TYR A 134 3.07 -0.10 10.68
CA TYR A 134 2.32 -0.75 11.74
C TYR A 134 0.87 -0.28 11.70
N ALA A 135 -0.05 -1.22 11.67
CA ALA A 135 -1.49 -0.93 11.67
C ALA A 135 -2.23 -1.93 12.57
N PRO A 136 -3.41 -1.56 13.11
CA PRO A 136 -4.25 -2.50 13.84
C PRO A 136 -4.52 -3.77 13.04
N ALA A 137 -4.58 -4.92 13.71
CA ALA A 137 -4.60 -6.24 13.06
C ALA A 137 -5.79 -6.45 12.11
N ASP A 138 -6.88 -5.71 12.30
CA ASP A 138 -8.09 -5.75 11.47
C ASP A 138 -8.08 -4.73 10.31
N VAL A 139 -6.96 -4.00 10.13
CA VAL A 139 -6.77 -3.00 9.09
C VAL A 139 -5.94 -3.57 7.95
N GLN A 140 -6.39 -3.34 6.72
CA GLN A 140 -5.63 -3.61 5.51
C GLN A 140 -4.79 -2.39 5.16
N VAL A 141 -3.54 -2.60 4.82
CA VAL A 141 -2.64 -1.56 4.29
C VAL A 141 -2.45 -1.81 2.80
N ARG A 142 -2.65 -0.76 2.01
CA ARG A 142 -2.45 -0.73 0.56
C ARG A 142 -1.53 0.43 0.23
N TYR A 143 -0.97 0.44 -0.95
CA TYR A 143 -0.18 1.56 -1.44
C TYR A 143 -0.37 1.78 -2.93
N ARG A 144 -0.03 2.98 -3.39
CA ARG A 144 0.14 3.28 -4.82
C ARG A 144 1.34 4.20 -5.00
N ILE A 145 1.90 4.14 -6.19
CA ILE A 145 3.04 4.98 -6.57
C ILE A 145 2.51 6.16 -7.39
N TRP A 146 2.92 7.36 -7.00
CA TRP A 146 2.71 8.58 -7.73
C TRP A 146 3.97 8.92 -8.50
N SER A 147 3.83 9.42 -9.73
CA SER A 147 4.94 9.90 -10.55
C SER A 147 4.71 11.36 -10.90
N ALA A 148 5.76 12.17 -10.85
CA ALA A 148 5.73 13.54 -11.30
C ALA A 148 5.54 13.58 -12.82
N ALA A 149 4.96 14.68 -13.32
CA ALA A 149 5.01 14.98 -14.73
C ALA A 149 6.46 15.30 -15.14
N PRO A 150 6.88 14.95 -16.37
CA PRO A 150 8.26 15.18 -16.80
C PRO A 150 8.62 16.67 -16.88
N ASP A 151 7.64 17.53 -17.11
CA ASP A 151 7.84 18.96 -17.30
C ASP A 151 7.34 19.76 -16.11
N THR A 152 8.05 20.83 -15.78
CA THR A 152 7.63 21.84 -14.81
C THR A 152 7.10 23.08 -15.54
N SER A 153 6.13 23.77 -14.92
CA SER A 153 5.60 25.03 -15.43
C SER A 153 5.99 26.19 -14.50
N PRO A 154 6.40 27.34 -15.03
CA PRO A 154 6.68 28.52 -14.22
C PRO A 154 5.38 29.04 -13.57
N ALA A 155 5.48 29.49 -12.33
CA ALA A 155 4.38 30.21 -11.69
C ALA A 155 4.30 31.65 -12.21
N PRO A 156 3.15 32.15 -12.68
CA PRO A 156 3.04 33.54 -13.10
C PRO A 156 3.14 34.47 -11.89
N GLN A 157 3.85 35.60 -12.07
CA GLN A 157 3.86 36.72 -11.11
C GLN A 157 2.64 37.60 -11.33
N GLN A 158 2.00 38.01 -10.24
CA GLN A 158 0.88 38.97 -10.24
C GLN A 158 1.26 40.25 -9.56
#